data_f944081f92566081f00bbe18fc6a7b97
#
_entry.id   f944081f92566081f00bbe18fc6a7b97
#
_cell.length_a   1.000
_cell.length_b   1.000
_cell.length_c   1.000
_cell.angle_alpha   90.00
_cell.angle_beta   90.00
_cell.angle_gamma   90.00
#
_symmetry.space_group_name_H-M   'P 1'
#
loop_
_entity.id
_entity.type
_entity.pdbx_description
1 polymer ?
#
loop_
_entity_poly.entity_id
_entity_poly.type
_entity_poly.pdbx_seq_one_letter_code
_entity_poly.pdbx_strand_id
1 'polypeptide(L)'
;IHNPHGNQPHFHVMMTMRAINKDGKFLPKSRTEFVLDDQGNRIPIIDSRTGKQKINNKKRGERQWRRTTVSTTNWNDQETLLAWRHDWAVSVNRALQNANVRDADGNYVTISEKSLEEQGIHRIPTIHEGVRVRAMEKRGIQTERGGINRDIQNDNAALERQRELEIEYQECQKQ
;
A
#
# COMPACT_ATOMS: atom_id res chain seq x y z
N ILE A 1 -14.57 -12.27 -9.84
CA ILE A 1 -13.87 -13.03 -8.78
C ILE A 1 -13.06 -14.10 -9.48
N HIS A 2 -11.78 -14.15 -9.21
CA HIS A 2 -10.85 -15.09 -9.79
C HIS A 2 -10.32 -16.03 -8.70
N ASN A 3 -10.46 -17.33 -8.88
CA ASN A 3 -9.99 -18.34 -7.92
C ASN A 3 -9.32 -19.51 -8.65
N PRO A 4 -8.16 -19.31 -9.29
CA PRO A 4 -7.54 -20.28 -10.19
C PRO A 4 -7.14 -21.59 -9.53
N HIS A 5 -6.99 -21.62 -8.20
CA HIS A 5 -6.52 -22.79 -7.45
C HIS A 5 -7.39 -23.13 -6.21
N GLY A 6 -8.57 -22.56 -6.12
CA GLY A 6 -9.54 -22.88 -5.06
C GLY A 6 -9.27 -22.30 -3.67
N ASN A 7 -8.04 -21.83 -3.38
CA ASN A 7 -7.61 -21.46 -2.03
C ASN A 7 -7.39 -19.97 -1.80
N GLN A 8 -7.41 -19.14 -2.84
CA GLN A 8 -7.16 -17.70 -2.74
C GLN A 8 -8.10 -16.91 -3.64
N PRO A 9 -9.37 -16.76 -3.27
CA PRO A 9 -10.29 -15.94 -4.03
C PRO A 9 -9.82 -14.50 -4.04
N HIS A 10 -9.72 -13.90 -5.21
CA HIS A 10 -9.34 -12.49 -5.37
C HIS A 10 -10.05 -11.88 -6.55
N PHE A 11 -10.06 -10.57 -6.62
CA PHE A 11 -10.63 -9.83 -7.74
C PHE A 11 -9.68 -8.70 -8.16
N HIS A 12 -9.75 -8.35 -9.41
CA HIS A 12 -9.06 -7.19 -9.97
C HIS A 12 -10.09 -6.12 -10.29
N VAL A 13 -9.83 -4.90 -9.86
CA VAL A 13 -10.65 -3.73 -10.17
C VAL A 13 -9.82 -2.77 -11.00
N MET A 14 -10.30 -2.44 -12.18
CA MET A 14 -9.72 -1.39 -13.01
C MET A 14 -10.58 -0.13 -12.89
N MET A 15 -9.96 0.95 -12.47
CA MET A 15 -10.64 2.22 -12.26
C MET A 15 -9.99 3.32 -13.10
N THR A 16 -10.78 4.33 -13.49
CA THR A 16 -10.25 5.51 -14.16
C THR A 16 -9.69 6.49 -13.16
N MET A 17 -8.54 7.11 -13.47
CA MET A 17 -7.95 8.21 -12.71
C MET A 17 -8.65 9.57 -12.95
N ARG A 18 -9.83 9.55 -13.55
CA ARG A 18 -10.58 10.77 -13.88
C ARG A 18 -11.75 10.90 -12.92
N ALA A 19 -11.84 12.05 -12.28
CA ALA A 19 -13.01 12.40 -11.49
C ALA A 19 -14.25 12.52 -12.38
N ILE A 20 -15.43 12.32 -11.79
CA ILE A 20 -16.72 12.52 -12.44
C ILE A 20 -17.38 13.73 -11.79
N ASN A 21 -17.87 14.68 -12.60
CA ASN A 21 -18.61 15.83 -12.12
C ASN A 21 -20.05 15.45 -11.72
N LYS A 22 -20.79 16.44 -11.19
CA LYS A 22 -22.19 16.23 -10.75
C LYS A 22 -23.13 15.81 -11.91
N ASP A 23 -22.77 16.13 -13.15
CA ASP A 23 -23.55 15.78 -14.35
C ASP A 23 -23.16 14.41 -14.92
N GLY A 24 -22.31 13.63 -14.24
CA GLY A 24 -21.85 12.32 -14.67
C GLY A 24 -20.77 12.34 -15.75
N LYS A 25 -20.16 13.50 -16.05
CA LYS A 25 -19.13 13.63 -17.09
C LYS A 25 -17.74 13.49 -16.49
N PHE A 26 -16.86 12.79 -17.21
CA PHE A 26 -15.46 12.66 -16.82
C PHE A 26 -14.71 14.00 -16.93
N LEU A 27 -14.08 14.41 -15.85
CA LEU A 27 -13.16 15.53 -15.82
C LEU A 27 -11.79 15.14 -16.40
N PRO A 28 -10.94 16.13 -16.79
CA PRO A 28 -9.54 15.85 -17.13
C PRO A 28 -8.82 15.11 -16.01
N LYS A 29 -7.86 14.24 -16.34
CA LYS A 29 -7.04 13.50 -15.37
C LYS A 29 -6.22 14.42 -14.47
N SER A 30 -5.80 15.56 -15.01
CA SER A 30 -5.00 16.55 -14.31
C SER A 30 -5.36 17.96 -14.78
N ARG A 31 -5.03 18.94 -13.96
CA ARG A 31 -5.15 20.37 -14.27
C ARG A 31 -3.82 21.06 -14.06
N THR A 32 -3.58 22.13 -14.79
CA THR A 32 -2.38 22.94 -14.62
C THR A 32 -2.69 24.11 -13.69
N GLU A 33 -1.90 24.25 -12.63
CA GLU A 33 -1.99 25.34 -11.67
C GLU A 33 -0.72 26.19 -11.67
N PHE A 34 -0.82 27.43 -11.22
CA PHE A 34 0.35 28.27 -11.00
C PHE A 34 1.03 27.88 -9.69
N VAL A 35 2.36 27.82 -9.70
CA VAL A 35 3.13 27.69 -8.48
C VAL A 35 3.15 29.02 -7.78
N LEU A 36 2.76 29.04 -6.50
CA LEU A 36 2.73 30.23 -5.67
C LEU A 36 3.92 30.23 -4.71
N ASP A 37 4.36 31.42 -4.31
CA ASP A 37 5.30 31.60 -3.20
C ASP A 37 4.58 31.57 -1.84
N ASP A 38 5.33 31.72 -0.73
CA ASP A 38 4.79 31.70 0.64
C ASP A 38 3.81 32.87 0.92
N GLN A 39 3.78 33.88 0.06
CA GLN A 39 2.88 35.03 0.14
C GLN A 39 1.67 34.92 -0.76
N GLY A 40 1.57 33.80 -1.53
CA GLY A 40 0.46 33.54 -2.46
C GLY A 40 0.64 34.19 -3.83
N ASN A 41 1.82 34.73 -4.17
CA ASN A 41 2.08 35.31 -5.48
C ASN A 41 2.59 34.25 -6.45
N ARG A 42 2.31 34.44 -7.76
CA ARG A 42 2.82 33.56 -8.79
C ARG A 42 4.33 33.70 -8.96
N ILE A 43 5.03 32.58 -9.04
CA ILE A 43 6.47 32.56 -9.26
C ILE A 43 6.79 32.80 -10.74
N PRO A 44 7.57 33.84 -11.10
CA PRO A 44 7.93 34.11 -12.47
C PRO A 44 8.95 33.10 -13.01
N ILE A 45 8.91 32.84 -14.31
CA ILE A 45 9.98 32.12 -14.99
C ILE A 45 11.02 33.17 -15.42
N ILE A 46 12.24 33.08 -14.87
CA ILE A 46 13.34 33.97 -15.19
C ILE A 46 14.17 33.39 -16.33
N ASP A 47 14.52 34.23 -17.28
CA ASP A 47 15.47 33.89 -18.34
C ASP A 47 16.90 33.98 -17.78
N SER A 48 17.62 32.84 -17.78
CA SER A 48 18.98 32.75 -17.24
C SER A 48 19.99 33.64 -17.91
N ARG A 49 19.76 34.04 -19.16
CA ARG A 49 20.67 34.89 -19.96
C ARG A 49 20.45 36.38 -19.68
N THR A 50 19.21 36.79 -19.47
CA THR A 50 18.87 38.22 -19.35
C THR A 50 18.53 38.64 -17.92
N GLY A 51 18.30 37.69 -17.00
CA GLY A 51 17.86 37.96 -15.63
C GLY A 51 16.42 38.50 -15.53
N LYS A 52 15.70 38.64 -16.67
CA LYS A 52 14.34 39.19 -16.73
C LYS A 52 13.31 38.09 -16.79
N GLN A 53 12.07 38.42 -16.40
CA GLN A 53 10.95 37.48 -16.55
C GLN A 53 10.73 37.12 -18.03
N LYS A 54 10.64 35.82 -18.31
CA LYS A 54 10.32 35.32 -19.66
C LYS A 54 8.99 35.82 -20.14
N ILE A 55 8.94 36.20 -21.43
CA ILE A 55 7.75 36.67 -22.14
C ILE A 55 7.45 35.69 -23.28
N ASN A 56 6.19 35.40 -23.50
CA ASN A 56 5.74 34.57 -24.61
C ASN A 56 5.42 35.51 -25.83
N ASN A 57 6.34 35.61 -26.76
CA ASN A 57 6.19 36.46 -27.94
C ASN A 57 5.04 36.01 -28.88
N LYS A 58 4.70 34.70 -28.87
CA LYS A 58 3.57 34.16 -29.64
C LYS A 58 2.20 34.56 -29.05
N LYS A 59 2.16 35.00 -27.79
CA LYS A 59 0.96 35.40 -27.04
C LYS A 59 1.03 36.89 -26.64
N ARG A 60 1.29 37.78 -27.57
CA ARG A 60 1.28 39.25 -27.37
C ARG A 60 2.10 39.72 -26.13
N GLY A 61 3.23 39.09 -25.85
CA GLY A 61 4.09 39.51 -24.74
C GLY A 61 3.58 39.05 -23.36
N GLU A 62 2.75 38.01 -23.27
CA GLU A 62 2.27 37.49 -22.02
C GLU A 62 3.46 37.02 -21.15
N ARG A 63 3.49 37.45 -19.86
CA ARG A 63 4.50 37.04 -18.88
C ARG A 63 4.35 35.56 -18.55
N GLN A 64 5.48 34.84 -18.47
CA GLN A 64 5.48 33.44 -18.15
C GLN A 64 5.64 33.20 -16.62
N TRP A 65 4.85 32.30 -16.12
CA TRP A 65 4.81 31.91 -14.71
C TRP A 65 5.06 30.43 -14.56
N ARG A 66 5.69 30.03 -13.45
CA ARG A 66 5.87 28.61 -13.13
C ARG A 66 4.50 27.96 -12.97
N ARG A 67 4.37 26.79 -13.56
CA ARG A 67 3.15 25.98 -13.50
C ARG A 67 3.50 24.58 -13.08
N THR A 68 2.60 23.93 -12.35
CA THR A 68 2.67 22.52 -11.99
C THR A 68 1.41 21.81 -12.46
N THR A 69 1.52 20.51 -12.63
CA THR A 69 0.38 19.67 -12.99
C THR A 69 -0.13 18.98 -11.72
N VAL A 70 -1.39 19.22 -11.40
CA VAL A 70 -2.04 18.64 -10.22
C VAL A 70 -3.05 17.59 -10.68
N SER A 71 -3.08 16.46 -10.02
CA SER A 71 -4.11 15.42 -10.25
C SER A 71 -5.49 15.95 -9.87
N THR A 72 -6.52 15.53 -10.58
CA THR A 72 -7.92 15.84 -10.24
C THR A 72 -8.52 14.84 -9.24
N THR A 73 -7.78 13.80 -8.89
CA THR A 73 -8.15 12.81 -7.88
C THR A 73 -6.96 12.60 -6.93
N ASN A 74 -7.25 12.19 -5.71
CA ASN A 74 -6.26 11.82 -4.69
C ASN A 74 -5.95 10.30 -4.67
N TRP A 75 -6.30 9.56 -5.71
CA TRP A 75 -6.21 8.09 -5.71
C TRP A 75 -4.78 7.53 -5.69
N ASN A 76 -3.78 8.36 -6.03
CA ASN A 76 -2.37 8.00 -5.91
C ASN A 76 -1.75 8.43 -4.57
N ASP A 77 -2.51 9.10 -3.72
CA ASP A 77 -2.01 9.56 -2.43
C ASP A 77 -1.92 8.38 -1.45
N GLN A 78 -0.86 8.35 -0.68
CA GLN A 78 -0.63 7.29 0.29
C GLN A 78 -1.76 7.20 1.32
N GLU A 79 -2.29 8.34 1.76
CA GLU A 79 -3.41 8.39 2.70
C GLU A 79 -4.66 7.71 2.14
N THR A 80 -4.96 7.93 0.86
CA THR A 80 -6.08 7.27 0.18
C THR A 80 -5.89 5.76 0.12
N LEU A 81 -4.67 5.29 -0.19
CA LEU A 81 -4.35 3.87 -0.19
C LEU A 81 -4.53 3.25 1.20
N LEU A 82 -4.06 3.92 2.25
CA LEU A 82 -4.21 3.45 3.63
C LEU A 82 -5.68 3.40 4.05
N ALA A 83 -6.47 4.44 3.70
CA ALA A 83 -7.91 4.46 3.96
C ALA A 83 -8.62 3.28 3.27
N TRP A 84 -8.34 3.02 1.99
CA TRP A 84 -8.93 1.88 1.28
C TRP A 84 -8.54 0.54 1.88
N ARG A 85 -7.30 0.37 2.32
CA ARG A 85 -6.86 -0.86 3.00
C ARG A 85 -7.59 -1.06 4.32
N HIS A 86 -7.78 0.02 5.08
CA HIS A 86 -8.56 -0.01 6.32
C HIS A 86 -10.02 -0.39 6.08
N ASP A 87 -10.71 0.29 5.16
CA ASP A 87 -12.10 0.02 4.81
C ASP A 87 -12.30 -1.41 4.31
N TRP A 88 -11.32 -1.94 3.57
CA TRP A 88 -11.31 -3.32 3.13
C TRP A 88 -11.21 -4.29 4.32
N ALA A 89 -10.28 -4.07 5.24
CA ALA A 89 -10.12 -4.91 6.44
C ALA A 89 -11.41 -4.91 7.30
N VAL A 90 -12.00 -3.73 7.53
CA VAL A 90 -13.29 -3.60 8.25
C VAL A 90 -14.41 -4.38 7.55
N SER A 91 -14.51 -4.26 6.24
CA SER A 91 -15.55 -4.93 5.45
C SER A 91 -15.42 -6.45 5.48
N VAL A 92 -14.18 -6.97 5.33
CA VAL A 92 -13.89 -8.40 5.41
C VAL A 92 -14.15 -8.94 6.81
N ASN A 93 -13.69 -8.25 7.85
CA ASN A 93 -13.91 -8.67 9.24
C ASN A 93 -15.39 -8.74 9.58
N ARG A 94 -16.19 -7.78 9.12
CA ARG A 94 -17.66 -7.84 9.26
C ARG A 94 -18.25 -9.05 8.54
N ALA A 95 -17.80 -9.36 7.34
CA ALA A 95 -18.26 -10.52 6.58
C ALA A 95 -17.90 -11.84 7.28
N LEU A 96 -16.67 -11.95 7.80
CA LEU A 96 -16.22 -13.12 8.56
C LEU A 96 -17.02 -13.34 9.85
N GLN A 97 -17.30 -12.26 10.59
CA GLN A 97 -18.16 -12.31 11.78
C GLN A 97 -19.60 -12.74 11.43
N ASN A 98 -20.18 -12.17 10.40
CA ASN A 98 -21.54 -12.55 9.94
C ASN A 98 -21.62 -14.01 9.49
N ALA A 99 -20.53 -14.52 8.92
CA ALA A 99 -20.40 -15.93 8.54
C ALA A 99 -19.99 -16.84 9.70
N ASN A 100 -19.80 -16.29 10.91
CA ASN A 100 -19.36 -16.98 12.12
C ASN A 100 -18.08 -17.81 11.91
N VAL A 101 -17.12 -17.29 11.15
CA VAL A 101 -15.84 -17.96 10.89
C VAL A 101 -14.95 -17.82 12.13
N ARG A 102 -14.54 -18.95 12.69
CA ARG A 102 -13.70 -19.01 13.91
C ARG A 102 -12.45 -19.83 13.65
N ASP A 103 -11.41 -19.49 14.39
CA ASP A 103 -10.16 -20.27 14.46
C ASP A 103 -10.32 -21.52 15.36
N ALA A 104 -9.24 -22.28 15.54
CA ALA A 104 -9.22 -23.48 16.37
C ALA A 104 -9.50 -23.20 17.86
N ASP A 105 -9.20 -21.98 18.33
CA ASP A 105 -9.39 -21.53 19.70
C ASP A 105 -10.78 -20.92 19.95
N GLY A 106 -11.62 -20.85 18.90
CA GLY A 106 -12.98 -20.33 18.95
C GLY A 106 -13.08 -18.81 18.81
N ASN A 107 -11.98 -18.09 18.56
CA ASN A 107 -11.97 -16.65 18.29
C ASN A 107 -12.41 -16.36 16.86
N TYR A 108 -12.99 -15.17 16.62
CA TYR A 108 -13.29 -14.76 15.25
C TYR A 108 -12.01 -14.57 14.44
N VAL A 109 -11.96 -15.19 13.27
CA VAL A 109 -10.88 -14.93 12.30
C VAL A 109 -10.97 -13.50 11.83
N THR A 110 -9.87 -12.77 11.90
CA THR A 110 -9.76 -11.37 11.46
C THR A 110 -8.54 -11.15 10.58
N ILE A 111 -8.62 -10.14 9.72
CA ILE A 111 -7.48 -9.61 8.96
C ILE A 111 -7.15 -8.21 9.43
N SER A 112 -5.90 -7.80 9.26
CA SER A 112 -5.45 -6.45 9.56
C SER A 112 -4.70 -5.87 8.36
N GLU A 113 -4.87 -4.58 8.10
CA GLU A 113 -4.12 -3.81 7.13
C GLU A 113 -2.75 -3.36 7.65
N LYS A 114 -2.53 -3.47 8.96
CA LYS A 114 -1.30 -3.04 9.62
C LYS A 114 -0.17 -4.04 9.39
N SER A 115 1.06 -3.55 9.45
CA SER A 115 2.24 -4.43 9.46
C SER A 115 2.25 -5.34 10.71
N LEU A 116 2.99 -6.42 10.67
CA LEU A 116 3.12 -7.32 11.83
C LEU A 116 3.68 -6.57 13.06
N GLU A 117 4.63 -5.68 12.84
CA GLU A 117 5.23 -4.84 13.89
C GLU A 117 4.19 -3.91 14.54
N GLU A 118 3.37 -3.23 13.74
CA GLU A 118 2.27 -2.37 14.25
C GLU A 118 1.18 -3.16 14.99
N GLN A 119 1.05 -4.44 14.71
CA GLN A 119 0.18 -5.36 15.42
C GLN A 119 0.81 -5.93 16.70
N GLY A 120 2.06 -5.58 17.01
CA GLY A 120 2.81 -6.16 18.13
C GLY A 120 3.24 -7.62 17.90
N ILE A 121 3.14 -8.10 16.66
CA ILE A 121 3.53 -9.46 16.28
C ILE A 121 5.01 -9.43 15.88
N HIS A 122 5.85 -9.92 16.75
CA HIS A 122 7.30 -10.02 16.49
C HIS A 122 7.60 -11.26 15.62
N ARG A 123 7.29 -11.18 14.37
CA ARG A 123 7.53 -12.21 13.37
C ARG A 123 8.20 -11.61 12.15
N ILE A 124 9.24 -12.24 11.66
CA ILE A 124 9.93 -11.82 10.44
C ILE A 124 9.05 -12.20 9.25
N PRO A 125 8.67 -11.23 8.39
CA PRO A 125 7.86 -11.53 7.21
C PRO A 125 8.68 -12.27 6.15
N THR A 126 8.07 -13.28 5.51
CA THR A 126 8.68 -13.96 4.36
C THR A 126 8.71 -13.06 3.13
N ILE A 127 9.69 -13.30 2.25
CA ILE A 127 9.79 -12.58 0.98
C ILE A 127 8.93 -13.22 -0.10
N HIS A 128 8.46 -12.40 -1.05
CA HIS A 128 7.67 -12.90 -2.18
C HIS A 128 8.55 -13.74 -3.13
N GLU A 129 8.22 -15.00 -3.31
CA GLU A 129 8.97 -15.93 -4.18
C GLU A 129 8.69 -15.73 -5.67
N GLY A 130 7.45 -15.37 -6.01
CA GLY A 130 7.00 -15.35 -7.40
C GLY A 130 6.63 -16.74 -7.94
N VAL A 131 5.91 -16.75 -9.05
CA VAL A 131 5.34 -17.99 -9.63
C VAL A 131 6.43 -18.98 -10.07
N ARG A 132 7.50 -18.47 -10.68
CA ARG A 132 8.59 -19.31 -11.19
C ARG A 132 9.35 -20.02 -10.06
N VAL A 133 9.71 -19.29 -9.02
CA VAL A 133 10.42 -19.82 -7.85
C VAL A 133 9.57 -20.87 -7.14
N ARG A 134 8.29 -20.57 -6.89
CA ARG A 134 7.34 -21.56 -6.32
C ARG A 134 7.23 -22.83 -7.14
N ALA A 135 7.19 -22.71 -8.46
CA ALA A 135 7.13 -23.88 -9.34
C ALA A 135 8.41 -24.72 -9.28
N MET A 136 9.58 -24.10 -9.11
CA MET A 136 10.86 -24.78 -8.93
C MET A 136 10.93 -25.50 -7.57
N GLU A 137 10.63 -24.79 -6.48
CA GLU A 137 10.59 -25.34 -5.12
C GLU A 137 9.62 -26.53 -5.00
N LYS A 138 8.45 -26.44 -5.62
CA LYS A 138 7.48 -27.54 -5.67
C LYS A 138 8.00 -28.79 -6.40
N ARG A 139 9.00 -28.64 -7.28
CA ARG A 139 9.70 -29.76 -7.96
C ARG A 139 10.91 -30.25 -7.19
N GLY A 140 11.17 -29.74 -5.98
CA GLY A 140 12.34 -30.07 -5.18
C GLY A 140 13.61 -29.34 -5.61
N ILE A 141 13.52 -28.34 -6.51
CA ILE A 141 14.67 -27.54 -6.93
C ILE A 141 14.82 -26.38 -5.93
N GLN A 142 15.89 -26.43 -5.16
CA GLN A 142 16.18 -25.37 -4.19
C GLN A 142 16.55 -24.07 -4.89
N THR A 143 15.98 -22.98 -4.44
CA THR A 143 16.24 -21.63 -4.95
C THR A 143 16.74 -20.73 -3.82
N GLU A 144 17.44 -19.66 -4.14
CA GLU A 144 17.93 -18.68 -3.17
C GLU A 144 16.78 -18.08 -2.36
N ARG A 145 15.69 -17.62 -3.02
CA ARG A 145 14.52 -17.05 -2.33
C ARG A 145 13.78 -18.07 -1.49
N GLY A 146 13.68 -19.30 -1.93
CA GLY A 146 13.13 -20.40 -1.14
C GLY A 146 13.99 -20.70 0.09
N GLY A 147 15.33 -20.64 -0.06
CA GLY A 147 16.30 -20.75 1.04
C GLY A 147 16.05 -19.66 2.11
N ILE A 148 16.03 -18.40 1.69
CA ILE A 148 15.75 -17.27 2.61
C ILE A 148 14.42 -17.47 3.36
N ASN A 149 13.38 -17.92 2.68
CA ASN A 149 12.09 -18.15 3.35
C ASN A 149 12.13 -19.30 4.34
N ARG A 150 12.89 -20.37 4.08
CA ARG A 150 13.10 -21.45 5.04
C ARG A 150 13.86 -20.98 6.28
N ASP A 151 14.88 -20.15 6.10
CA ASP A 151 15.64 -19.57 7.20
C ASP A 151 14.75 -18.67 8.07
N ILE A 152 13.96 -17.78 7.43
CA ILE A 152 12.98 -16.95 8.14
C ILE A 152 11.95 -17.80 8.91
N GLN A 153 11.48 -18.91 8.35
CA GLN A 153 10.55 -19.80 9.03
C GLN A 153 11.19 -20.46 10.25
N ASN A 154 12.45 -20.87 10.14
CA ASN A 154 13.22 -21.45 11.26
C ASN A 154 13.45 -20.41 12.36
N ASP A 155 13.82 -19.18 12.00
CA ASP A 155 14.00 -18.09 12.96
C ASP A 155 12.70 -17.75 13.69
N ASN A 156 11.59 -17.67 12.97
CA ASN A 156 10.28 -17.43 13.56
C ASN A 156 9.87 -18.56 14.54
N ALA A 157 10.13 -19.81 14.19
CA ALA A 157 9.86 -20.94 15.06
C ALA A 157 10.75 -20.94 16.30
N ALA A 158 11.98 -20.44 16.21
CA ALA A 158 12.87 -20.29 17.35
C ALA A 158 12.39 -19.17 18.29
N LEU A 159 11.97 -18.01 17.73
CA LEU A 159 11.40 -16.90 18.48
C LEU A 159 10.11 -17.30 19.22
N GLU A 160 9.27 -18.10 18.61
CA GLU A 160 8.01 -18.58 19.21
C GLU A 160 8.29 -19.49 20.40
N ARG A 161 9.22 -20.45 20.24
CA ARG A 161 9.67 -21.32 21.35
C ARG A 161 10.31 -20.54 22.49
N GLN A 162 11.11 -19.53 22.19
CA GLN A 162 11.71 -18.67 23.23
C GLN A 162 10.63 -17.97 24.07
N ARG A 163 9.58 -17.48 23.44
CA ARG A 163 8.45 -16.85 24.15
C ARG A 163 7.68 -17.81 25.03
N GLU A 164 7.41 -19.00 24.52
CA GLU A 164 6.74 -20.04 25.30
C GLU A 164 7.53 -20.34 26.58
N LEU A 165 8.84 -20.50 26.44
CA LEU A 165 9.73 -20.74 27.61
C LEU A 165 9.78 -19.54 28.57
N GLU A 166 9.74 -18.32 28.09
CA GLU A 166 9.68 -17.12 28.92
C GLU A 166 8.37 -17.03 29.70
N ILE A 167 7.25 -17.40 29.10
CA ILE A 167 5.94 -17.44 29.75
C ILE A 167 5.94 -18.53 30.84
N GLU A 168 6.38 -19.75 30.52
CA GLU A 168 6.49 -20.84 31.46
C GLU A 168 7.39 -20.49 32.67
N TYR A 169 8.53 -19.83 32.40
CA TYR A 169 9.43 -19.38 33.46
C TYR A 169 8.78 -18.34 34.36
N GLN A 170 8.05 -17.38 33.81
CA GLN A 170 7.33 -16.39 34.62
C GLN A 170 6.18 -16.99 35.43
N GLU A 171 5.51 -18.00 34.91
CA GLU A 171 4.46 -18.72 35.64
C GLU A 171 5.03 -19.53 36.81
N CYS A 172 6.15 -20.19 36.61
CA CYS A 172 6.85 -20.91 37.67
C CYS A 172 7.35 -20.00 38.82
N GLN A 173 7.70 -18.75 38.52
CA GLN A 173 8.12 -17.77 39.54
C GLN A 173 6.96 -17.21 40.37
N LYS A 174 5.73 -17.34 39.94
CA LYS A 174 4.53 -16.83 40.65
C LYS A 174 3.92 -17.87 41.59
N GLN A 175 4.40 -19.11 41.56
CA GLN A 175 4.02 -20.20 42.47
C GLN A 175 4.94 -20.25 43.66
#